data_4f882dca982272528b157ad7c9601b8a
#
_entry.id   4f882dca982272528b157ad7c9601b8a
#
_cell.length_a   1.000
_cell.length_b   1.000
_cell.length_c   1.000
_cell.angle_alpha   90.00
_cell.angle_beta   90.00
_cell.angle_gamma   90.00
#
_symmetry.space_group_name_H-M   'P 1'
#
loop_
_entity.id
_entity.type
_entity.pdbx_description
1 polymer ?
#
loop_
_entity_poly.entity_id
_entity_poly.type
_entity_poly.pdbx_seq_one_letter_code
_entity_poly.pdbx_strand_id
1 'polypeptide(L)'
;RCNFLCCPSARYEDIRKTLLGGCYYAMRVPDYGRGDWEVKYERNRHLPSIERIGLDGQTVYIALSCPADSIKVTGQDHATLALALNTSEARYTLTPDDPYARITAYFPDGEVIYTNPFARYDASAAESPYVAPAHTVNIPLTVLFNLMILVLCAGTLFAFYKIVIKW
;
A
#
# COMPACT_ATOMS: atom_id res chain seq x y z
N ARG A 1 -3.33 1.91 9.77
CA ARG A 1 -2.48 1.84 8.55
C ARG A 1 -2.60 3.16 7.83
N CYS A 2 -1.51 3.70 7.33
CA CYS A 2 -1.44 4.93 6.57
C CYS A 2 -0.45 4.77 5.40
N ASN A 3 -0.61 5.60 4.39
CA ASN A 3 0.34 5.70 3.29
C ASN A 3 1.07 7.04 3.40
N PHE A 4 2.37 6.99 3.21
CA PHE A 4 3.23 8.17 3.14
C PHE A 4 3.59 8.42 1.69
N LEU A 5 3.22 9.59 1.18
CA LEU A 5 3.46 10.00 -0.19
C LEU A 5 4.74 10.84 -0.27
N CYS A 6 5.67 10.44 -1.13
CA CYS A 6 6.88 11.21 -1.42
C CYS A 6 6.58 12.25 -2.51
N CYS A 7 5.73 13.23 -2.24
CA CYS A 7 5.32 14.24 -3.20
C CYS A 7 5.88 15.62 -2.86
N PRO A 8 6.21 16.43 -3.87
CA PRO A 8 6.80 17.77 -3.67
C PRO A 8 5.79 18.78 -3.10
N SER A 9 4.49 18.56 -3.29
CA SER A 9 3.44 19.41 -2.74
C SER A 9 2.12 18.66 -2.57
N ALA A 10 1.18 19.25 -1.82
CA ALA A 10 -0.17 18.71 -1.62
C ALA A 10 -1.13 19.03 -2.80
N ARG A 11 -0.64 19.46 -3.94
CA ARG A 11 -1.46 19.72 -5.13
C ARG A 11 -1.93 18.41 -5.74
N TYR A 12 -3.14 18.40 -6.27
CA TYR A 12 -3.74 17.22 -6.90
C TYR A 12 -2.83 16.54 -7.94
N GLU A 13 -2.20 17.33 -8.83
CA GLU A 13 -1.33 16.80 -9.88
C GLU A 13 -0.06 16.12 -9.32
N ASP A 14 0.52 16.66 -8.25
CA ASP A 14 1.70 16.10 -7.61
C ASP A 14 1.33 14.80 -6.87
N ILE A 15 0.22 14.81 -6.15
CA ILE A 15 -0.31 13.59 -5.50
C ILE A 15 -0.61 12.52 -6.54
N ARG A 16 -1.29 12.88 -7.64
CA ARG A 16 -1.61 11.95 -8.72
C ARG A 16 -0.36 11.34 -9.36
N LYS A 17 0.65 12.16 -9.67
CA LYS A 17 1.93 11.69 -10.22
C LYS A 17 2.65 10.76 -9.26
N THR A 18 2.68 11.11 -7.97
CA THR A 18 3.28 10.30 -6.91
C THR A 18 2.62 8.93 -6.81
N LEU A 19 1.29 8.89 -6.82
CA LEU A 19 0.53 7.62 -6.76
C LEU A 19 0.74 6.77 -8.01
N LEU A 20 0.69 7.37 -9.21
CA LEU A 20 0.93 6.66 -10.47
C LEU A 20 2.38 6.19 -10.61
N GLY A 21 3.34 6.96 -10.11
CA GLY A 21 4.75 6.63 -10.11
C GLY A 21 5.17 5.65 -9.03
N GLY A 22 4.25 5.24 -8.12
CA GLY A 22 4.57 4.34 -7.02
C GLY A 22 5.49 4.94 -5.95
N CYS A 23 5.65 6.28 -5.92
CA CYS A 23 6.53 6.97 -4.98
C CYS A 23 5.88 7.14 -3.59
N TYR A 24 5.47 6.03 -3.00
CA TYR A 24 4.87 5.99 -1.67
C TYR A 24 5.20 4.67 -0.97
N TYR A 25 5.04 4.66 0.34
CA TYR A 25 5.13 3.45 1.16
C TYR A 25 3.97 3.39 2.16
N ALA A 26 3.62 2.18 2.56
CA ALA A 26 2.61 1.96 3.59
C ALA A 26 3.28 1.76 4.94
N MET A 27 2.66 2.28 6.01
CA MET A 27 3.07 2.02 7.37
C MET A 27 1.91 1.46 8.20
N ARG A 28 2.19 0.43 8.95
CA ARG A 28 1.36 0.01 10.06
C ARG A 28 1.91 0.71 11.32
N VAL A 29 1.11 1.59 11.89
CA VAL A 29 1.37 2.17 13.22
C VAL A 29 0.57 1.36 14.22
N PRO A 30 1.18 0.84 15.31
CA PRO A 30 0.46 0.13 16.36
C PRO A 30 -0.49 1.08 17.10
N ASP A 31 -1.50 0.53 17.76
CA ASP A 31 -2.29 1.27 18.73
C ASP A 31 -1.51 1.27 20.04
N TYR A 32 -0.80 2.36 20.33
CA TYR A 32 0.02 2.53 21.54
C TYR A 32 -0.77 2.55 22.86
N GLY A 33 -1.86 1.81 22.90
CA GLY A 33 -2.74 1.68 24.05
C GLY A 33 -4.00 2.56 23.95
N ARG A 34 -5.00 2.18 24.75
CA ARG A 34 -6.21 2.99 24.93
C ARG A 34 -5.91 4.06 25.97
N GLY A 35 -6.18 5.31 25.67
CA GLY A 35 -6.18 6.34 26.67
C GLY A 35 -5.52 7.62 26.19
N ASP A 36 -4.34 7.91 26.65
CA ASP A 36 -3.75 9.24 26.52
C ASP A 36 -3.41 9.58 25.06
N TRP A 37 -4.20 10.48 24.48
CA TRP A 37 -4.00 10.97 23.11
C TRP A 37 -2.69 11.78 22.99
N GLU A 38 -2.20 12.40 24.06
CA GLU A 38 -0.95 13.16 24.08
C GLU A 38 0.24 12.21 23.85
N VAL A 39 0.23 11.06 24.51
CA VAL A 39 1.26 10.01 24.30
C VAL A 39 1.24 9.52 22.86
N LYS A 40 0.04 9.28 22.28
CA LYS A 40 -0.11 8.87 20.90
C LYS A 40 0.37 9.94 19.92
N TYR A 41 0.06 11.20 20.20
CA TYR A 41 0.49 12.33 19.39
C TYR A 41 2.02 12.47 19.38
N GLU A 42 2.67 12.42 20.54
CA GLU A 42 4.13 12.50 20.63
C GLU A 42 4.83 11.33 19.94
N ARG A 43 4.34 10.12 20.10
CA ARG A 43 4.89 8.96 19.36
C ARG A 43 4.70 9.08 17.84
N ASN A 44 3.56 9.57 17.39
CA ASN A 44 3.31 9.79 15.97
C ASN A 44 4.21 10.87 15.34
N ARG A 45 4.78 11.79 16.14
CA ARG A 45 5.75 12.77 15.65
C ARG A 45 7.14 12.18 15.38
N HIS A 46 7.44 11.03 15.98
CA HIS A 46 8.74 10.36 15.90
C HIS A 46 8.68 9.02 15.18
N LEU A 47 7.71 8.86 14.26
CA LEU A 47 7.61 7.65 13.47
C LEU A 47 8.86 7.45 12.61
N PRO A 48 9.32 6.18 12.48
CA PRO A 48 10.39 5.85 11.55
C PRO A 48 9.97 6.20 10.12
N SER A 49 10.92 6.65 9.32
CA SER A 49 10.68 7.04 7.93
C SER A 49 11.75 6.46 7.00
N ILE A 50 11.43 6.43 5.70
CA ILE A 50 12.41 6.10 4.67
C ILE A 50 13.14 7.39 4.30
N GLU A 51 14.47 7.43 4.46
CA GLU A 51 15.31 8.53 4.03
C GLU A 51 15.72 8.38 2.56
N ARG A 52 16.07 7.17 2.18
CA ARG A 52 16.46 6.84 0.80
C ARG A 52 15.98 5.45 0.44
N ILE A 53 15.46 5.31 -0.76
CA ILE A 53 15.10 4.03 -1.35
C ILE A 53 15.26 4.11 -2.86
N GLY A 54 15.73 3.03 -3.49
CA GLY A 54 15.89 3.02 -4.93
C GLY A 54 16.56 1.79 -5.46
N LEU A 55 16.97 1.91 -6.73
CA LEU A 55 17.75 0.94 -7.49
C LEU A 55 19.07 1.57 -7.89
N ASP A 56 20.15 0.83 -7.68
CA ASP A 56 21.48 1.11 -8.24
C ASP A 56 21.87 -0.10 -9.12
N GLY A 57 21.73 0.05 -10.43
CA GLY A 57 21.79 -1.08 -11.35
C GLY A 57 20.71 -2.09 -11.05
N GLN A 58 21.11 -3.28 -10.58
CA GLN A 58 20.20 -4.35 -10.15
C GLN A 58 20.08 -4.46 -8.62
N THR A 59 20.72 -3.54 -7.89
CA THR A 59 20.74 -3.58 -6.42
C THR A 59 19.64 -2.67 -5.86
N VAL A 60 18.66 -3.25 -5.21
CA VAL A 60 17.66 -2.55 -4.40
C VAL A 60 18.30 -2.13 -3.10
N TYR A 61 18.09 -0.88 -2.68
CA TYR A 61 18.59 -0.38 -1.40
C TYR A 61 17.55 0.44 -0.66
N ILE A 62 17.67 0.44 0.67
CA ILE A 62 16.87 1.27 1.56
C ILE A 62 17.75 1.84 2.66
N ALA A 63 17.49 3.08 3.07
CA ALA A 63 17.99 3.70 4.27
C ALA A 63 16.84 4.29 5.07
N LEU A 64 16.79 4.03 6.37
CA LEU A 64 15.76 4.40 7.32
C LEU A 64 16.30 5.47 8.28
N SER A 65 15.41 6.28 8.84
CA SER A 65 15.75 7.34 9.80
C SER A 65 16.26 6.83 11.15
N CYS A 66 16.00 5.55 11.47
CA CYS A 66 16.48 4.88 12.67
C CYS A 66 16.65 3.37 12.40
N PRO A 67 17.43 2.66 13.25
CA PRO A 67 17.60 1.23 13.13
C PRO A 67 16.28 0.48 13.30
N ALA A 68 16.03 -0.50 12.41
CA ALA A 68 14.95 -1.46 12.50
C ALA A 68 15.45 -2.75 13.17
N ASP A 69 14.59 -3.47 13.89
CA ASP A 69 14.90 -4.81 14.41
C ASP A 69 15.25 -5.75 13.27
N SER A 70 14.50 -5.63 12.17
CA SER A 70 14.80 -6.39 10.97
C SER A 70 14.30 -5.67 9.71
N ILE A 71 15.11 -5.76 8.66
CA ILE A 71 14.75 -5.36 7.29
C ILE A 71 14.75 -6.63 6.44
N LYS A 72 13.57 -7.01 5.97
CA LYS A 72 13.36 -8.22 5.18
C LYS A 72 13.13 -7.86 3.73
N VAL A 73 13.89 -8.48 2.83
CA VAL A 73 13.64 -8.44 1.38
C VAL A 73 12.91 -9.73 1.00
N THR A 74 11.74 -9.60 0.38
CA THR A 74 10.89 -10.71 -0.02
C THR A 74 10.67 -10.69 -1.52
N GLY A 75 10.72 -11.87 -2.14
CA GLY A 75 10.43 -12.10 -3.56
C GLY A 75 9.14 -12.86 -3.78
N GLN A 76 9.11 -13.61 -4.87
CA GLN A 76 7.98 -14.45 -5.27
C GLN A 76 7.62 -15.45 -4.15
N ASP A 77 6.32 -15.73 -4.01
CA ASP A 77 5.76 -16.69 -3.05
C ASP A 77 6.19 -16.42 -1.60
N HIS A 78 6.41 -15.13 -1.27
CA HIS A 78 6.90 -14.69 0.04
C HIS A 78 8.29 -15.22 0.42
N ALA A 79 9.06 -15.72 -0.53
CA ALA A 79 10.44 -16.16 -0.30
C ALA A 79 11.27 -15.03 0.31
N THR A 80 12.05 -15.34 1.34
CA THR A 80 12.98 -14.41 1.95
C THR A 80 14.27 -14.39 1.13
N LEU A 81 14.51 -13.29 0.43
CA LEU A 81 15.71 -13.11 -0.40
C LEU A 81 16.89 -12.61 0.42
N ALA A 82 16.64 -11.71 1.38
CA ALA A 82 17.64 -11.20 2.31
C ALA A 82 16.98 -10.78 3.63
N LEU A 83 17.78 -10.82 4.70
CA LEU A 83 17.40 -10.38 6.04
C LEU A 83 18.58 -9.64 6.67
N ALA A 84 18.36 -8.38 7.05
CA ALA A 84 19.31 -7.58 7.82
C ALA A 84 18.71 -7.31 9.21
N LEU A 85 19.51 -7.43 10.26
CA LEU A 85 19.08 -7.29 11.65
C LEU A 85 19.75 -6.08 12.32
N ASN A 86 19.00 -5.38 13.17
CA ASN A 86 19.47 -4.26 13.98
C ASN A 86 20.22 -3.20 13.16
N THR A 87 19.66 -2.80 12.04
CA THR A 87 20.29 -1.85 11.11
C THR A 87 19.28 -0.86 10.52
N SER A 88 19.77 0.28 10.10
CA SER A 88 18.99 1.27 9.35
C SER A 88 19.13 1.15 7.84
N GLU A 89 20.02 0.25 7.34
CA GLU A 89 20.25 0.10 5.90
C GLU A 89 20.18 -1.37 5.48
N ALA A 90 19.66 -1.61 4.28
CA ALA A 90 19.71 -2.91 3.63
C ALA A 90 19.90 -2.75 2.12
N ARG A 91 20.58 -3.75 1.53
CA ARG A 91 20.80 -3.84 0.09
C ARG A 91 20.59 -5.28 -0.37
N TYR A 92 20.05 -5.44 -1.57
CA TYR A 92 19.90 -6.74 -2.20
C TYR A 92 20.07 -6.63 -3.71
N THR A 93 20.93 -7.43 -4.30
CA THR A 93 21.12 -7.47 -5.75
C THR A 93 20.20 -8.53 -6.33
N LEU A 94 19.24 -8.09 -7.15
CA LEU A 94 18.29 -8.96 -7.86
C LEU A 94 19.02 -9.90 -8.79
N THR A 95 18.77 -11.19 -8.63
CA THR A 95 19.24 -12.24 -9.55
C THR A 95 18.31 -12.36 -10.76
N PRO A 96 18.72 -13.04 -11.85
CA PRO A 96 17.84 -13.29 -12.98
C PRO A 96 16.53 -14.01 -12.62
N ASP A 97 16.55 -14.81 -11.56
CA ASP A 97 15.41 -15.62 -11.11
C ASP A 97 14.43 -14.82 -10.22
N ASP A 98 14.80 -13.59 -9.83
CA ASP A 98 13.95 -12.74 -8.99
C ASP A 98 13.05 -11.87 -9.89
N PRO A 99 11.76 -12.18 -10.03
CA PRO A 99 10.84 -11.34 -10.81
C PRO A 99 10.57 -10.00 -10.15
N TYR A 100 10.64 -9.95 -8.82
CA TYR A 100 10.54 -8.72 -8.03
C TYR A 100 11.17 -8.87 -6.65
N ALA A 101 11.45 -7.74 -6.00
CA ALA A 101 11.78 -7.66 -4.59
C ALA A 101 10.92 -6.60 -3.89
N ARG A 102 10.45 -6.89 -2.68
CA ARG A 102 9.77 -5.97 -1.79
C ARG A 102 10.51 -5.88 -0.47
N ILE A 103 10.64 -4.69 0.07
CA ILE A 103 11.28 -4.47 1.37
C ILE A 103 10.22 -4.26 2.44
N THR A 104 10.39 -4.90 3.59
CA THR A 104 9.59 -4.70 4.78
C THR A 104 10.51 -4.47 5.96
N ALA A 105 10.33 -3.37 6.68
CA ALA A 105 11.11 -3.05 7.88
C ALA A 105 10.23 -3.15 9.13
N TYR A 106 10.70 -3.86 10.15
CA TYR A 106 10.03 -4.06 11.43
C TYR A 106 10.79 -3.31 12.52
N PHE A 107 10.10 -2.54 13.35
CA PHE A 107 10.67 -1.71 14.40
C PHE A 107 10.29 -2.20 15.79
N PRO A 108 11.10 -1.87 16.82
CA PRO A 108 10.92 -2.35 18.19
C PRO A 108 9.54 -2.02 18.78
N ASP A 109 9.02 -0.84 18.49
CA ASP A 109 7.72 -0.37 19.01
C ASP A 109 6.52 -0.93 18.24
N GLY A 110 6.79 -1.81 17.26
CA GLY A 110 5.77 -2.52 16.48
C GLY A 110 5.29 -1.82 15.22
N GLU A 111 5.93 -0.72 14.82
CA GLU A 111 5.74 -0.12 13.51
C GLU A 111 6.29 -1.06 12.43
N VAL A 112 5.65 -1.03 11.29
CA VAL A 112 6.11 -1.80 10.12
C VAL A 112 5.97 -0.94 8.88
N ILE A 113 7.08 -0.77 8.16
CA ILE A 113 7.11 -0.12 6.85
C ILE A 113 7.03 -1.19 5.76
N TYR A 114 6.17 -0.97 4.78
CA TYR A 114 6.01 -1.80 3.59
C TYR A 114 6.28 -0.94 2.35
N THR A 115 7.26 -1.34 1.54
CA THR A 115 7.53 -0.65 0.28
C THR A 115 6.70 -1.21 -0.86
N ASN A 116 6.62 -0.47 -1.95
CA ASN A 116 6.21 -1.02 -3.23
C ASN A 116 7.25 -2.04 -3.73
N PRO A 117 6.86 -3.04 -4.54
CA PRO A 117 7.79 -3.95 -5.13
C PRO A 117 8.66 -3.25 -6.19
N PHE A 118 9.95 -3.60 -6.21
CA PHE A 118 10.85 -3.34 -7.32
C PHE A 118 10.76 -4.55 -8.25
N ALA A 119 10.11 -4.39 -9.37
CA ALA A 119 9.90 -5.51 -10.28
C ALA A 119 10.81 -5.40 -11.49
N ARG A 120 11.26 -6.54 -11.97
CA ARG A 120 12.00 -6.64 -13.23
C ARG A 120 11.03 -6.48 -14.38
N TYR A 121 11.34 -5.59 -15.29
CA TYR A 121 10.57 -5.34 -16.50
C TYR A 121 11.41 -5.71 -17.72
N ASP A 122 10.87 -6.56 -18.56
CA ASP A 122 11.43 -6.83 -19.87
C ASP A 122 10.78 -5.87 -20.88
N ALA A 123 11.55 -4.86 -21.31
CA ALA A 123 11.09 -3.87 -22.26
C ALA A 123 10.82 -4.46 -23.67
N SER A 124 11.33 -5.69 -23.94
CA SER A 124 11.08 -6.41 -25.20
C SER A 124 9.79 -7.25 -25.15
N ALA A 125 9.19 -7.45 -23.96
CA ALA A 125 7.94 -8.15 -23.84
C ALA A 125 6.79 -7.36 -24.49
N ALA A 126 6.00 -8.04 -25.32
CA ALA A 126 4.89 -7.43 -26.05
C ALA A 126 3.82 -6.82 -25.15
N GLU A 127 3.72 -7.30 -23.91
CA GLU A 127 2.79 -6.78 -22.90
C GLU A 127 3.53 -6.44 -21.61
N SER A 128 3.28 -5.23 -21.10
CA SER A 128 3.77 -4.83 -19.78
C SER A 128 3.07 -5.68 -18.70
N PRO A 129 3.81 -6.35 -17.79
CA PRO A 129 3.19 -7.08 -16.68
C PRO A 129 2.39 -6.16 -15.72
N TYR A 130 2.51 -4.86 -15.89
CA TYR A 130 1.80 -3.84 -15.10
C TYR A 130 0.56 -3.27 -15.79
N VAL A 131 0.29 -3.65 -17.03
CA VAL A 131 -1.00 -3.31 -17.63
C VAL A 131 -2.03 -4.23 -16.98
N ALA A 132 -2.79 -3.67 -16.05
CA ALA A 132 -3.95 -4.37 -15.51
C ALA A 132 -4.83 -4.80 -16.68
N PRO A 133 -5.28 -6.06 -16.72
CA PRO A 133 -6.19 -6.51 -17.77
C PRO A 133 -7.38 -5.55 -17.80
N ALA A 134 -7.73 -5.09 -18.98
CA ALA A 134 -8.88 -4.22 -19.15
C ALA A 134 -10.10 -4.94 -18.59
N HIS A 135 -10.61 -4.48 -17.45
CA HIS A 135 -11.83 -5.00 -16.88
C HIS A 135 -12.98 -4.61 -17.80
N THR A 136 -13.47 -5.57 -18.57
CA THR A 136 -14.70 -5.37 -19.35
C THR A 136 -15.89 -5.38 -18.40
N VAL A 137 -16.51 -4.23 -18.22
CA VAL A 137 -17.75 -4.13 -17.45
C VAL A 137 -18.86 -4.86 -18.22
N ASN A 138 -19.46 -5.87 -17.61
CA ASN A 138 -20.64 -6.51 -18.17
C ASN A 138 -21.85 -5.57 -18.01
N ILE A 139 -22.04 -4.69 -19.01
CA ILE A 139 -23.09 -3.66 -18.99
C ILE A 139 -24.49 -4.24 -18.74
N PRO A 140 -24.94 -5.33 -19.42
CA PRO A 140 -26.26 -5.92 -19.15
C PRO A 140 -26.44 -6.37 -17.71
N LEU A 141 -25.42 -7.03 -17.13
CA LEU A 141 -25.47 -7.51 -15.74
C LEU A 141 -25.47 -6.34 -14.75
N THR A 142 -24.70 -5.30 -15.03
CA THR A 142 -24.65 -4.09 -14.20
C THR A 142 -25.99 -3.36 -14.19
N VAL A 143 -26.62 -3.22 -15.35
CA VAL A 143 -27.96 -2.60 -15.46
C VAL A 143 -28.99 -3.42 -14.72
N LEU A 144 -28.99 -4.75 -14.89
CA LEU A 144 -29.92 -5.65 -14.19
C LEU A 144 -29.77 -5.54 -12.67
N PHE A 145 -28.52 -5.53 -12.18
CA PHE A 145 -28.24 -5.42 -10.75
C PHE A 145 -28.68 -4.07 -10.18
N ASN A 146 -28.45 -2.98 -10.91
CA ASN A 146 -28.90 -1.64 -10.49
C ASN A 146 -30.43 -1.53 -10.47
N LEU A 147 -31.14 -2.12 -11.45
CA LEU A 147 -32.59 -2.19 -11.44
C LEU A 147 -33.12 -2.99 -10.24
N MET A 148 -32.51 -4.11 -9.92
CA MET A 148 -32.86 -4.91 -8.76
C MET A 148 -32.72 -4.12 -7.45
N ILE A 149 -31.62 -3.39 -7.28
CA ILE A 149 -31.41 -2.51 -6.12
C ILE A 149 -32.49 -1.43 -6.06
N LEU A 150 -32.82 -0.80 -7.18
CA LEU A 150 -33.82 0.25 -7.24
C LEU A 150 -35.23 -0.26 -6.85
N VAL A 151 -35.60 -1.47 -7.30
CA VAL A 151 -36.88 -2.11 -6.93
C VAL A 151 -36.89 -2.45 -5.43
N LEU A 152 -35.78 -2.95 -4.87
CA LEU A 152 -35.67 -3.24 -3.43
C LEU A 152 -35.78 -1.95 -2.60
N CYS A 153 -35.11 -0.87 -3.01
CA CYS A 153 -35.22 0.44 -2.33
C CYS A 153 -36.64 1.00 -2.39
N ALA A 154 -37.31 0.94 -3.57
CA ALA A 154 -38.68 1.38 -3.71
C ALA A 154 -39.67 0.54 -2.87
N GLY A 155 -39.46 -0.78 -2.82
CA GLY A 155 -40.25 -1.69 -1.98
C GLY A 155 -40.10 -1.41 -0.50
N THR A 156 -38.86 -1.18 -0.03
CA THR A 156 -38.59 -0.83 1.38
C THR A 156 -39.21 0.51 1.76
N LEU A 157 -39.09 1.53 0.89
CA LEU A 157 -39.71 2.84 1.11
C LEU A 157 -41.24 2.74 1.14
N PHE A 158 -41.84 1.95 0.24
CA PHE A 158 -43.27 1.71 0.22
C PHE A 158 -43.76 1.00 1.47
N ALA A 159 -43.04 -0.04 1.93
CA ALA A 159 -43.34 -0.75 3.17
C ALA A 159 -43.27 0.19 4.37
N PHE A 160 -42.20 0.99 4.45
CA PHE A 160 -42.03 1.98 5.52
C PHE A 160 -43.17 3.05 5.51
N TYR A 161 -43.51 3.55 4.34
CA TYR A 161 -44.63 4.47 4.16
C TYR A 161 -45.96 3.88 4.67
N LYS A 162 -46.25 2.61 4.33
CA LYS A 162 -47.44 1.92 4.78
C LYS A 162 -47.48 1.71 6.31
N ILE A 163 -46.32 1.46 6.94
CA ILE A 163 -46.21 1.29 8.38
C ILE A 163 -46.43 2.62 9.09
N VAL A 164 -45.80 3.70 8.62
CA VAL A 164 -45.83 5.04 9.27
C VAL A 164 -47.15 5.73 9.10
N ILE A 165 -47.86 5.56 7.94
CA ILE A 165 -49.13 6.27 7.68
C ILE A 165 -50.37 5.48 8.11
N LYS A 166 -50.21 4.18 8.39
CA LYS A 166 -51.33 3.40 8.96
C LYS A 166 -51.38 3.41 10.49
N TRP A 167 -50.48 4.12 11.12
CA TRP A 167 -50.54 4.53 12.52
C TRP A 167 -50.94 6.00 12.58
#